data_e32337b26982cff2b7e79e2588b83ec9
#
_entry.id   e32337b26982cff2b7e79e2588b83ec9
#
_cell.length_a   1.000
_cell.length_b   1.000
_cell.length_c   1.000
_cell.angle_alpha   90.00
_cell.angle_beta   90.00
_cell.angle_gamma   90.00
#
_symmetry.space_group_name_H-M   'P 1'
#
loop_
_entity.id
_entity.type
_entity.pdbx_description
1 polymer ?
#
loop_
_entity_poly.entity_id
_entity_poly.type
_entity_poly.pdbx_seq_one_letter_code
_entity_poly.pdbx_strand_id
1 'polypeptide(L)'
;MNTAQRSIRQYIKAKDGNRPHLLSQAFAPDATLDMHVRTGSISFPPHLEGLGPIGEVLVRRFGQTFENVYTFCVGSPPEPEAKTYQCQWLVGMSDKNSGEARVGCGLYEWQFSPDSGLVERLTITIEHMKTLPATDLQSIMEWLSALNYPWCSPEALVSNAPDIDMLDEVIQYVTANSPASVSQVAT
;
A
#
# COMPACT_ATOMS: atom_id res chain seq x y z
N MET A 1 -11.76 0.32 21.50
CA MET A 1 -10.31 0.51 21.29
C MET A 1 -10.01 0.24 19.82
N ASN A 2 -9.23 1.09 19.19
CA ASN A 2 -8.77 0.83 17.83
C ASN A 2 -7.66 -0.22 17.87
N THR A 3 -7.47 -0.98 16.81
CA THR A 3 -6.39 -1.97 16.70
C THR A 3 -5.48 -1.62 15.53
N ALA A 4 -4.24 -2.09 15.54
CA ALA A 4 -3.31 -1.92 14.42
C ALA A 4 -3.94 -2.34 13.08
N GLN A 5 -4.60 -3.50 13.04
CA GLN A 5 -5.31 -3.97 11.84
C GLN A 5 -6.40 -3.00 11.38
N ARG A 6 -7.20 -2.47 12.32
CA ARG A 6 -8.27 -1.53 11.98
C ARG A 6 -7.72 -0.23 11.43
N SER A 7 -6.67 0.31 12.03
CA SER A 7 -6.01 1.54 11.56
C SER A 7 -5.49 1.39 10.12
N ILE A 8 -4.82 0.28 9.81
CA ILE A 8 -4.37 -0.01 8.44
C ILE A 8 -5.55 -0.13 7.48
N ARG A 9 -6.61 -0.87 7.84
CA ARG A 9 -7.83 -0.97 7.00
C ARG A 9 -8.45 0.39 6.70
N GLN A 10 -8.55 1.25 7.69
CA GLN A 10 -9.13 2.58 7.51
C GLN A 10 -8.28 3.46 6.62
N TYR A 11 -6.95 3.39 6.75
CA TYR A 11 -6.03 4.08 5.86
C TYR A 11 -6.20 3.63 4.40
N ILE A 12 -6.15 2.33 4.15
CA ILE A 12 -6.28 1.78 2.79
C ILE A 12 -7.65 2.14 2.20
N LYS A 13 -8.72 2.03 2.98
CA LYS A 13 -10.07 2.45 2.58
C LYS A 13 -10.17 3.94 2.26
N ALA A 14 -9.52 4.77 3.06
CA ALA A 14 -9.46 6.22 2.82
C ALA A 14 -8.77 6.54 1.51
N LYS A 15 -7.60 5.94 1.29
CA LYS A 15 -6.78 6.17 0.11
C LYS A 15 -7.42 5.61 -1.16
N ASP A 16 -7.77 4.35 -1.16
CA ASP A 16 -8.28 3.66 -2.36
C ASP A 16 -9.66 4.17 -2.78
N GLY A 17 -10.50 4.56 -1.81
CA GLY A 17 -11.85 5.05 -2.06
C GLY A 17 -11.99 6.57 -2.09
N ASN A 18 -10.90 7.33 -2.00
CA ASN A 18 -10.91 8.80 -1.85
C ASN A 18 -11.87 9.26 -0.73
N ARG A 19 -11.66 8.73 0.49
CA ARG A 19 -12.48 9.00 1.68
C ARG A 19 -11.65 9.60 2.81
N PRO A 20 -11.21 10.87 2.69
CA PRO A 20 -10.30 11.50 3.66
C PRO A 20 -10.86 11.57 5.09
N HIS A 21 -12.19 11.55 5.27
CA HIS A 21 -12.82 11.53 6.60
C HIS A 21 -12.46 10.29 7.43
N LEU A 22 -12.02 9.19 6.80
CA LEU A 22 -11.62 7.97 7.51
C LEU A 22 -10.22 8.08 8.13
N LEU A 23 -9.41 9.06 7.74
CA LEU A 23 -8.03 9.19 8.24
C LEU A 23 -7.96 9.41 9.75
N SER A 24 -8.92 10.09 10.35
CA SER A 24 -9.00 10.24 11.81
C SER A 24 -9.28 8.93 12.57
N GLN A 25 -9.69 7.89 11.86
CA GLN A 25 -9.84 6.52 12.39
C GLN A 25 -8.62 5.65 12.14
N ALA A 26 -7.63 6.16 11.40
CA ALA A 26 -6.39 5.46 11.07
C ALA A 26 -5.18 6.09 11.77
N PHE A 27 -5.06 7.42 11.75
CA PHE A 27 -3.91 8.15 12.24
C PHE A 27 -4.23 9.00 13.47
N ALA A 28 -3.23 9.13 14.35
CA ALA A 28 -3.23 10.13 15.40
C ALA A 28 -3.25 11.55 14.81
N PRO A 29 -3.80 12.56 15.51
CA PRO A 29 -3.90 13.92 14.97
C PRO A 29 -2.58 14.55 14.55
N ASP A 30 -1.50 14.20 15.25
CA ASP A 30 -0.13 14.66 15.08
C ASP A 30 0.78 13.62 14.39
N ALA A 31 0.19 12.63 13.73
CA ALA A 31 0.94 11.58 13.05
C ALA A 31 1.90 12.14 12.00
N THR A 32 3.00 11.42 11.80
CA THR A 32 4.02 11.74 10.81
C THR A 32 4.05 10.72 9.67
N LEU A 33 4.34 11.20 8.47
CA LEU A 33 4.53 10.40 7.28
C LEU A 33 5.89 10.71 6.67
N ASP A 34 6.72 9.68 6.50
CA ASP A 34 7.97 9.75 5.76
C ASP A 34 7.86 8.98 4.44
N MET A 35 8.31 9.58 3.33
CA MET A 35 8.24 9.00 1.99
C MET A 35 9.65 8.82 1.42
N HIS A 36 10.01 7.60 1.05
CA HIS A 36 11.24 7.25 0.36
C HIS A 36 10.93 6.75 -1.05
N VAL A 37 11.06 7.63 -2.05
CA VAL A 37 10.75 7.31 -3.44
C VAL A 37 12.03 6.93 -4.18
N ARG A 38 12.12 5.67 -4.63
CA ARG A 38 13.27 5.10 -5.33
C ARG A 38 13.04 4.93 -6.84
N THR A 39 12.00 5.55 -7.36
CA THR A 39 11.65 5.51 -8.79
C THR A 39 11.39 6.93 -9.31
N GLY A 40 11.67 7.17 -10.59
CA GLY A 40 11.42 8.48 -11.22
C GLY A 40 10.00 8.69 -11.74
N SER A 41 9.14 7.66 -11.69
CA SER A 41 7.80 7.69 -12.30
C SER A 41 6.70 8.23 -11.40
N ILE A 42 6.99 8.52 -10.14
CA ILE A 42 6.07 9.15 -9.19
C ILE A 42 6.84 10.01 -8.20
N SER A 43 6.20 11.06 -7.68
CA SER A 43 6.85 11.99 -6.74
C SER A 43 5.91 12.30 -5.58
N PHE A 44 6.51 12.38 -4.38
CA PHE A 44 5.83 12.78 -3.15
C PHE A 44 6.72 13.68 -2.30
N PRO A 45 6.15 14.55 -1.44
CA PRO A 45 6.91 15.23 -0.41
C PRO A 45 7.60 14.21 0.52
N PRO A 46 8.86 14.45 0.94
CA PRO A 46 9.61 13.46 1.73
C PRO A 46 9.12 13.32 3.17
N HIS A 47 8.45 14.34 3.71
CA HIS A 47 7.96 14.36 5.09
C HIS A 47 6.70 15.20 5.22
N LEU A 48 5.71 14.69 5.97
CA LEU A 48 4.48 15.38 6.30
C LEU A 48 4.11 15.16 7.77
N GLU A 49 3.49 16.18 8.39
CA GLU A 49 3.00 16.11 9.78
C GLU A 49 1.51 16.48 9.83
N GLY A 50 0.76 15.69 10.58
CA GLY A 50 -0.65 15.89 10.84
C GLY A 50 -1.60 15.39 9.77
N LEU A 51 -2.86 15.22 10.16
CA LEU A 51 -3.91 14.65 9.30
C LEU A 51 -4.21 15.48 8.05
N GLY A 52 -4.13 16.79 8.15
CA GLY A 52 -4.44 17.69 7.02
C GLY A 52 -3.50 17.45 5.84
N PRO A 53 -2.17 17.67 6.00
CA PRO A 53 -1.19 17.42 4.96
C PRO A 53 -1.15 15.96 4.47
N ILE A 54 -1.23 14.99 5.37
CA ILE A 54 -1.27 13.56 5.01
C ILE A 54 -2.50 13.27 4.14
N GLY A 55 -3.67 13.75 4.54
CA GLY A 55 -4.92 13.56 3.78
C GLY A 55 -4.91 14.25 2.43
N GLU A 56 -4.30 15.43 2.35
CA GLU A 56 -4.17 16.15 1.09
C GLU A 56 -3.32 15.36 0.08
N VAL A 57 -2.15 14.85 0.51
CA VAL A 57 -1.20 14.18 -0.38
C VAL A 57 -1.64 12.75 -0.71
N LEU A 58 -1.94 11.94 0.30
CA LEU A 58 -2.21 10.51 0.11
C LEU A 58 -3.63 10.19 -0.34
N VAL A 59 -4.59 11.10 -0.14
CA VAL A 59 -6.00 10.82 -0.44
C VAL A 59 -6.53 11.77 -1.50
N ARG A 60 -6.58 13.09 -1.22
CA ARG A 60 -7.26 14.03 -2.13
C ARG A 60 -6.54 14.21 -3.45
N ARG A 61 -5.25 14.56 -3.46
CA ARG A 61 -4.46 14.71 -4.68
C ARG A 61 -4.29 13.39 -5.42
N PHE A 62 -4.05 12.33 -4.68
CA PHE A 62 -3.97 10.99 -5.22
C PHE A 62 -5.26 10.61 -5.96
N GLY A 63 -6.42 10.83 -5.35
CA GLY A 63 -7.72 10.57 -5.95
C GLY A 63 -8.10 11.52 -7.10
N GLN A 64 -7.41 12.65 -7.28
CA GLN A 64 -7.58 13.50 -8.47
C GLN A 64 -6.92 12.90 -9.71
N THR A 65 -5.82 12.18 -9.52
CA THR A 65 -5.01 11.60 -10.61
C THR A 65 -5.41 10.18 -10.92
N PHE A 66 -5.65 9.37 -9.89
CA PHE A 66 -5.85 7.93 -10.02
C PHE A 66 -7.25 7.48 -9.63
N GLU A 67 -7.67 6.39 -10.26
CA GLU A 67 -8.91 5.66 -9.98
C GLU A 67 -8.66 4.15 -10.06
N ASN A 68 -9.68 3.33 -9.75
CA ASN A 68 -9.56 1.86 -9.73
C ASN A 68 -8.43 1.38 -8.83
N VAL A 69 -8.25 2.02 -7.68
CA VAL A 69 -7.11 1.79 -6.80
C VAL A 69 -7.33 0.58 -5.91
N TYR A 70 -6.40 -0.35 -5.96
CA TYR A 70 -6.30 -1.50 -5.07
C TYR A 70 -4.94 -1.50 -4.40
N THR A 71 -4.90 -1.29 -3.09
CA THR A 71 -3.67 -1.37 -2.28
C THR A 71 -3.72 -2.59 -1.38
N PHE A 72 -2.68 -3.41 -1.44
CA PHE A 72 -2.55 -4.62 -0.64
C PHE A 72 -1.36 -4.55 0.29
N CYS A 73 -1.52 -5.07 1.51
CA CYS A 73 -0.43 -5.49 2.36
C CYS A 73 -0.13 -6.97 2.05
N VAL A 74 1.10 -7.28 1.69
CA VAL A 74 1.50 -8.64 1.33
C VAL A 74 1.91 -9.39 2.58
N GLY A 75 1.23 -10.49 2.87
CA GLY A 75 1.43 -11.31 4.06
C GLY A 75 0.21 -11.30 5.00
N SER A 76 0.45 -11.63 6.26
CA SER A 76 -0.58 -11.67 7.30
C SER A 76 -0.78 -10.32 7.97
N PRO A 77 -1.99 -10.00 8.46
CA PRO A 77 -2.21 -8.79 9.25
C PRO A 77 -1.41 -8.83 10.56
N PRO A 78 -1.11 -7.65 11.16
CA PRO A 78 -0.46 -7.59 12.45
C PRO A 78 -1.34 -8.14 13.57
N GLU A 79 -0.73 -8.50 14.70
CA GLU A 79 -1.47 -8.77 15.93
C GLU A 79 -2.27 -7.50 16.35
N PRO A 80 -3.43 -7.66 17.01
CA PRO A 80 -4.28 -6.51 17.37
C PRO A 80 -3.57 -5.43 18.20
N GLU A 81 -2.66 -5.83 19.09
CA GLU A 81 -1.93 -4.95 20.01
C GLU A 81 -0.50 -4.65 19.53
N ALA A 82 -0.21 -4.89 18.24
CA ALA A 82 1.10 -4.60 17.69
C ALA A 82 1.45 -3.11 17.83
N LYS A 83 2.66 -2.83 18.35
CA LYS A 83 3.19 -1.47 18.43
C LYS A 83 3.88 -1.04 17.15
N THR A 84 4.39 -2.00 16.42
CA THR A 84 5.02 -1.82 15.11
C THR A 84 4.58 -2.93 14.16
N TYR A 85 4.57 -2.62 12.87
CA TYR A 85 4.29 -3.62 11.83
C TYR A 85 5.03 -3.22 10.56
N GLN A 86 5.53 -4.20 9.85
CA GLN A 86 6.23 -4.02 8.59
C GLN A 86 5.70 -5.03 7.58
N CYS A 87 5.41 -4.58 6.38
CA CYS A 87 5.03 -5.46 5.27
C CYS A 87 5.39 -4.84 3.93
N GLN A 88 5.61 -5.68 2.93
CA GLN A 88 5.59 -5.22 1.55
C GLN A 88 4.17 -4.83 1.17
N TRP A 89 4.06 -3.88 0.25
CA TRP A 89 2.79 -3.49 -0.33
C TRP A 89 2.82 -3.60 -1.86
N LEU A 90 1.64 -3.84 -2.42
CA LEU A 90 1.36 -3.81 -3.84
C LEU A 90 0.23 -2.81 -4.09
N VAL A 91 0.34 -1.98 -5.10
CA VAL A 91 -0.77 -1.15 -5.59
C VAL A 91 -0.97 -1.35 -7.08
N GLY A 92 -2.21 -1.44 -7.47
CA GLY A 92 -2.61 -1.28 -8.88
C GLY A 92 -3.69 -0.22 -8.99
N MET A 93 -3.64 0.54 -10.05
CA MET A 93 -4.56 1.65 -10.31
C MET A 93 -4.53 2.06 -11.77
N SER A 94 -5.40 2.97 -12.18
CA SER A 94 -5.36 3.61 -13.48
C SER A 94 -5.29 5.12 -13.39
N ASP A 95 -4.62 5.75 -14.35
CA ASP A 95 -4.59 7.19 -14.52
C ASP A 95 -5.91 7.65 -15.16
N LYS A 96 -6.58 8.64 -14.55
CA LYS A 96 -7.88 9.15 -15.01
C LYS A 96 -7.84 9.79 -16.39
N ASN A 97 -6.71 10.38 -16.76
CA ASN A 97 -6.57 11.10 -18.03
C ASN A 97 -6.14 10.20 -19.18
N SER A 98 -5.13 9.36 -18.95
CA SER A 98 -4.56 8.50 -19.99
C SER A 98 -5.20 7.12 -20.08
N GLY A 99 -5.82 6.64 -18.99
CA GLY A 99 -6.31 5.27 -18.87
C GLY A 99 -5.20 4.23 -18.70
N GLU A 100 -3.94 4.64 -18.66
CA GLU A 100 -2.80 3.75 -18.43
C GLU A 100 -2.88 3.13 -17.04
N ALA A 101 -2.49 1.85 -16.93
CA ALA A 101 -2.38 1.20 -15.65
C ALA A 101 -1.06 1.57 -14.96
N ARG A 102 -1.12 1.65 -13.64
CA ARG A 102 0.04 1.79 -12.76
C ARG A 102 0.08 0.62 -11.80
N VAL A 103 1.23 -0.04 -11.71
CA VAL A 103 1.46 -1.10 -10.72
C VAL A 103 2.76 -0.81 -10.01
N GLY A 104 2.68 -0.71 -8.68
CA GLY A 104 3.83 -0.38 -7.85
C GLY A 104 3.93 -1.24 -6.62
N CYS A 105 5.10 -1.23 -6.01
CA CYS A 105 5.38 -1.95 -4.78
C CYS A 105 6.43 -1.24 -3.94
N GLY A 106 6.50 -1.64 -2.69
CA GLY A 106 7.47 -1.13 -1.75
C GLY A 106 7.25 -1.70 -0.35
N LEU A 107 7.65 -0.89 0.62
CA LEU A 107 7.62 -1.27 2.03
C LEU A 107 6.78 -0.29 2.83
N TYR A 108 5.94 -0.81 3.72
CA TYR A 108 5.28 -0.08 4.80
C TYR A 108 5.95 -0.40 6.13
N GLU A 109 6.26 0.64 6.90
CA GLU A 109 6.73 0.55 8.28
C GLU A 109 5.82 1.40 9.16
N TRP A 110 5.10 0.76 10.06
CA TRP A 110 4.07 1.35 10.90
C TRP A 110 4.50 1.42 12.35
N GLN A 111 4.19 2.53 13.01
CA GLN A 111 4.26 2.66 14.47
C GLN A 111 2.88 3.10 14.99
N PHE A 112 2.38 2.40 15.99
CA PHE A 112 1.05 2.62 16.55
C PHE A 112 1.13 3.11 18.00
N SER A 113 0.23 3.99 18.33
CA SER A 113 0.01 4.41 19.72
C SER A 113 -0.41 3.23 20.59
N PRO A 114 0.27 2.97 21.71
CA PRO A 114 -0.10 1.89 22.61
C PRO A 114 -1.46 2.12 23.28
N ASP A 115 -1.88 3.38 23.41
CA ASP A 115 -3.11 3.76 24.10
C ASP A 115 -4.33 3.73 23.18
N SER A 116 -4.18 4.20 21.93
CA SER A 116 -5.29 4.36 20.99
C SER A 116 -5.29 3.34 19.85
N GLY A 117 -4.15 2.70 19.53
CA GLY A 117 -3.98 1.85 18.36
C GLY A 117 -3.97 2.61 17.02
N LEU A 118 -3.99 3.95 17.07
CA LEU A 118 -3.86 4.79 15.88
C LEU A 118 -2.40 4.85 15.42
N VAL A 119 -2.20 5.10 14.13
CA VAL A 119 -0.86 5.28 13.55
C VAL A 119 -0.27 6.59 14.03
N GLU A 120 0.88 6.56 14.67
CA GLU A 120 1.68 7.73 15.06
C GLU A 120 2.73 8.05 13.99
N ARG A 121 3.25 7.02 13.34
CA ARG A 121 4.22 7.18 12.25
C ARG A 121 4.02 6.12 11.19
N LEU A 122 4.05 6.56 9.93
CA LEU A 122 4.11 5.69 8.77
C LEU A 122 5.31 6.08 7.91
N THR A 123 6.15 5.09 7.59
CA THR A 123 7.17 5.24 6.56
C THR A 123 6.76 4.42 5.33
N ILE A 124 6.71 5.08 4.18
CA ILE A 124 6.40 4.45 2.89
C ILE A 124 7.63 4.51 2.01
N THR A 125 8.18 3.36 1.68
CA THR A 125 9.18 3.24 0.63
C THR A 125 8.50 2.80 -0.65
N ILE A 126 8.67 3.54 -1.75
CA ILE A 126 8.22 3.16 -3.09
C ILE A 126 9.45 2.63 -3.84
N GLU A 127 9.48 1.33 -4.07
CA GLU A 127 10.60 0.67 -4.74
C GLU A 127 10.45 0.69 -6.26
N HIS A 128 9.28 0.26 -6.75
CA HIS A 128 8.93 0.23 -8.16
C HIS A 128 7.56 0.86 -8.40
N MET A 129 7.43 1.53 -9.53
CA MET A 129 6.16 2.03 -10.06
C MET A 129 6.20 1.91 -11.58
N LYS A 130 5.51 0.92 -12.12
CA LYS A 130 5.46 0.64 -13.56
C LYS A 130 4.25 1.30 -14.17
N THR A 131 4.43 1.88 -15.37
CA THR A 131 3.35 2.37 -16.21
C THR A 131 3.12 1.38 -17.33
N LEU A 132 1.90 0.88 -17.47
CA LEU A 132 1.52 -0.13 -18.44
C LEU A 132 0.46 0.45 -19.40
N PRO A 133 0.41 -0.01 -20.66
CA PRO A 133 -0.58 0.45 -21.62
C PRO A 133 -2.02 0.26 -21.10
N ALA A 134 -2.92 1.15 -21.52
CA ALA A 134 -4.34 1.06 -21.16
C ALA A 134 -4.99 -0.27 -21.60
N THR A 135 -4.43 -0.93 -22.62
CA THR A 135 -4.86 -2.25 -23.09
C THR A 135 -4.66 -3.36 -22.05
N ASP A 136 -3.73 -3.19 -21.11
CA ASP A 136 -3.44 -4.17 -20.05
C ASP A 136 -4.32 -3.95 -18.82
N LEU A 137 -5.05 -2.85 -18.74
CA LEU A 137 -5.82 -2.46 -17.55
C LEU A 137 -6.81 -3.54 -17.13
N GLN A 138 -7.55 -4.13 -18.07
CA GLN A 138 -8.56 -5.12 -17.74
C GLN A 138 -7.96 -6.35 -17.06
N SER A 139 -6.89 -6.92 -17.61
CA SER A 139 -6.24 -8.11 -17.04
C SER A 139 -5.62 -7.81 -15.66
N ILE A 140 -5.09 -6.61 -15.47
CA ILE A 140 -4.57 -6.15 -14.17
C ILE A 140 -5.70 -6.03 -13.15
N MET A 141 -6.82 -5.41 -13.52
CA MET A 141 -7.96 -5.25 -12.59
C MET A 141 -8.62 -6.59 -12.27
N GLU A 142 -8.73 -7.51 -13.21
CA GLU A 142 -9.20 -8.89 -12.97
C GLU A 142 -8.30 -9.62 -11.96
N TRP A 143 -6.99 -9.50 -12.11
CA TRP A 143 -6.03 -10.05 -11.16
C TRP A 143 -6.20 -9.48 -9.75
N LEU A 144 -6.18 -8.15 -9.62
CA LEU A 144 -6.22 -7.47 -8.32
C LEU A 144 -7.57 -7.66 -7.61
N SER A 145 -8.68 -7.62 -8.33
CA SER A 145 -10.00 -7.81 -7.75
C SER A 145 -10.27 -9.24 -7.25
N ALA A 146 -9.49 -10.23 -7.70
CA ALA A 146 -9.56 -11.61 -7.24
C ALA A 146 -8.76 -11.88 -5.96
N LEU A 147 -7.88 -10.96 -5.54
CA LEU A 147 -7.07 -11.11 -4.34
C LEU A 147 -7.86 -10.76 -3.07
N ASN A 148 -7.52 -11.40 -1.96
CA ASN A 148 -8.02 -10.99 -0.66
C ASN A 148 -7.55 -9.56 -0.34
N TYR A 149 -8.47 -8.73 0.15
CA TYR A 149 -8.24 -7.30 0.35
C TYR A 149 -8.50 -6.89 1.80
N PRO A 150 -7.62 -6.13 2.43
CA PRO A 150 -6.36 -5.55 1.94
C PRO A 150 -5.12 -6.42 2.20
N TRP A 151 -5.21 -7.58 2.84
CA TRP A 151 -4.09 -8.51 3.00
C TRP A 151 -4.22 -9.65 2.01
N CYS A 152 -3.15 -9.93 1.28
CA CYS A 152 -3.05 -11.07 0.38
C CYS A 152 -1.76 -11.85 0.63
N SER A 153 -1.80 -13.16 0.39
CA SER A 153 -0.59 -13.98 0.45
C SER A 153 0.28 -13.80 -0.80
N PRO A 154 1.62 -13.92 -0.67
CA PRO A 154 2.51 -13.90 -1.82
C PRO A 154 2.15 -14.95 -2.87
N GLU A 155 1.74 -16.15 -2.44
CA GLU A 155 1.37 -17.26 -3.31
C GLU A 155 0.13 -16.93 -4.16
N ALA A 156 -0.91 -16.36 -3.53
CA ALA A 156 -2.12 -15.95 -4.22
C ALA A 156 -1.84 -14.84 -5.24
N LEU A 157 -0.94 -13.92 -4.88
CA LEU A 157 -0.53 -12.82 -5.75
C LEU A 157 0.14 -13.33 -7.02
N VAL A 158 1.08 -14.27 -6.89
CA VAL A 158 1.82 -14.83 -8.02
C VAL A 158 0.96 -15.73 -8.91
N SER A 159 0.14 -16.60 -8.30
CA SER A 159 -0.60 -17.63 -9.04
C SER A 159 -1.62 -17.09 -10.04
N ASN A 160 -2.10 -15.86 -9.82
CA ASN A 160 -3.11 -15.23 -10.68
C ASN A 160 -2.58 -14.01 -11.43
N ALA A 161 -1.28 -13.71 -11.32
CA ALA A 161 -0.69 -12.57 -12.01
C ALA A 161 -0.75 -12.75 -13.53
N PRO A 162 -1.11 -11.69 -14.28
CA PRO A 162 -1.06 -11.75 -15.74
C PRO A 162 0.38 -11.88 -16.24
N ASP A 163 0.54 -12.56 -17.36
CA ASP A 163 1.84 -12.76 -18.02
C ASP A 163 2.26 -11.47 -18.75
N ILE A 164 2.79 -10.53 -18.00
CA ILE A 164 3.25 -9.21 -18.47
C ILE A 164 4.67 -8.98 -17.92
N ASP A 165 5.66 -8.96 -18.80
CA ASP A 165 7.09 -8.84 -18.44
C ASP A 165 7.38 -7.64 -17.52
N MET A 166 6.69 -6.52 -17.70
CA MET A 166 6.89 -5.32 -16.88
C MET A 166 6.51 -5.51 -15.41
N LEU A 167 5.72 -6.55 -15.07
CA LEU A 167 5.34 -6.87 -13.70
C LEU A 167 6.38 -7.73 -12.98
N ASP A 168 7.31 -8.35 -13.68
CA ASP A 168 8.28 -9.29 -13.11
C ASP A 168 9.07 -8.72 -11.94
N GLU A 169 9.58 -7.49 -12.08
CA GLU A 169 10.33 -6.83 -11.00
C GLU A 169 9.46 -6.56 -9.77
N VAL A 170 8.20 -6.17 -9.99
CA VAL A 170 7.24 -5.92 -8.90
C VAL A 170 6.92 -7.21 -8.17
N ILE A 171 6.58 -8.27 -8.90
CA ILE A 171 6.27 -9.60 -8.35
C ILE A 171 7.48 -10.16 -7.61
N GLN A 172 8.67 -10.06 -8.19
CA GLN A 172 9.91 -10.51 -7.58
C GLN A 172 10.19 -9.79 -6.25
N TYR A 173 9.98 -8.47 -6.20
CA TYR A 173 10.19 -7.68 -4.98
C TYR A 173 9.26 -8.13 -3.86
N VAL A 174 7.95 -8.24 -4.11
CA VAL A 174 6.96 -8.56 -3.08
C VAL A 174 7.01 -10.01 -2.60
N THR A 175 7.61 -10.91 -3.40
CA THR A 175 7.76 -12.33 -3.05
C THR A 175 9.09 -12.65 -2.38
N ALA A 176 10.20 -12.00 -2.79
CA ALA A 176 11.54 -12.25 -2.26
C ALA A 176 11.71 -11.83 -0.79
N ASN A 177 10.97 -10.80 -0.34
CA ASN A 177 11.09 -10.22 1.00
C ASN A 177 9.92 -10.58 1.93
N SER A 178 9.14 -11.61 1.59
CA SER A 178 8.02 -12.06 2.41
C SER A 178 8.48 -12.69 3.73
N PRO A 179 7.81 -12.44 4.89
CA PRO A 179 8.16 -13.01 6.18
C PRO A 179 8.20 -14.55 6.22
N ALA A 180 7.50 -15.23 5.30
CA ALA A 180 7.53 -16.69 5.17
C ALA A 180 8.91 -17.24 4.77
N SER A 181 9.80 -16.43 4.20
CA SER A 181 11.16 -16.83 3.84
C SER A 181 12.18 -16.69 4.98
N VAL A 182 11.81 -16.11 6.11
CA VAL A 182 12.71 -15.90 7.27
C VAL A 182 12.62 -17.04 8.31
N SER A 183 11.66 -17.95 8.21
CA SER A 183 11.42 -19.01 9.21
C SER A 183 12.24 -20.28 9.02
N GLN A 184 13.25 -20.33 8.16
CA GLN A 184 14.08 -21.54 7.93
C GLN A 184 15.59 -21.36 8.11
N VAL A 185 16.02 -20.53 9.08
CA VAL A 185 17.41 -20.61 9.54
C VAL A 185 17.41 -20.49 11.07
N ALA A 186 17.04 -21.58 11.74
CA ALA A 186 17.37 -21.82 13.13
C ALA A 186 17.37 -23.34 13.40
N THR A 187 18.46 -23.97 13.10
CA THR A 187 18.99 -25.18 13.77
C THR A 187 20.49 -25.15 13.73
#